data_de8b9b1f0375b27bee75aae5924c18a1
#
_entry.id   de8b9b1f0375b27bee75aae5924c18a1
#
_cell.length_a   1.000
_cell.length_b   1.000
_cell.length_c   1.000
_cell.angle_alpha   90.00
_cell.angle_beta   90.00
_cell.angle_gamma   90.00
#
_symmetry.space_group_name_H-M   'P 1'
#
loop_
_entity.id
_entity.type
_entity.pdbx_description
1 polymer ?
#
loop_
_entity_poly.entity_id
_entity_poly.type
_entity_poly.pdbx_seq_one_letter_code
_entity_poly.pdbx_strand_id
1 'polypeptide(L)'
;SLGLVGSEMCIRDSPLFNTNMGNTDSGIMGEGKAGTEGIADFNPEDIESISILSGPSAAALYGSSAANGVVLITTKKGQEGKLQISFSSSSEFSKAYMMPEFQNTYGNKEGMFESWGDKLARPNSYDPKSDFFNTGTNFINSLTLSTGTKQNQTFASVSSTNSKGIVPNNSYDRLNFTIRNTATFLDDKLQLDLGASYVKQEDKNMVSQGQYWNPVISAYLFPRGEDFEDIKTFERYDQSRNIPIQYWPIADATYGSQNPYWTAYRNIATNEKSRYMFNVGLSYKITDWMNLAGRYRMDDTHVQFERKVYAT
;
A
#
# COMPACT_ATOMS: atom_id res chain seq x y z
N SER A 1 6.48 -1.29 -15.01
CA SER A 1 6.59 -2.01 -13.73
C SER A 1 6.82 -3.49 -14.01
N LEU A 2 8.02 -3.97 -13.78
CA LEU A 2 8.31 -5.41 -13.76
C LEU A 2 7.64 -5.96 -12.50
N GLY A 3 6.46 -6.54 -12.66
CA GLY A 3 5.84 -7.32 -11.60
C GLY A 3 6.73 -8.52 -11.29
N LEU A 4 7.34 -8.53 -10.13
CA LEU A 4 8.11 -9.65 -9.60
C LEU A 4 7.15 -10.74 -9.10
N VAL A 5 6.31 -11.26 -9.99
CA VAL A 5 5.42 -12.40 -9.68
C VAL A 5 6.28 -13.65 -9.55
N GLY A 6 6.33 -14.21 -8.34
CA GLY A 6 7.05 -15.45 -8.04
C GLY A 6 8.54 -15.28 -7.75
N SER A 7 9.02 -14.08 -7.44
CA SER A 7 10.37 -13.85 -6.93
C SER A 7 10.43 -14.02 -5.43
N GLU A 8 11.47 -14.66 -4.93
CA GLU A 8 11.74 -14.71 -3.50
C GLU A 8 12.38 -13.40 -3.04
N MET A 9 11.98 -12.93 -1.88
CA MET A 9 12.59 -11.78 -1.24
C MET A 9 13.37 -12.24 -0.03
N CYS A 10 14.63 -11.85 0.08
CA CYS A 10 15.48 -12.23 1.19
C CYS A 10 16.04 -11.00 1.89
N ILE A 11 16.03 -11.04 3.21
CA ILE A 11 16.81 -10.11 4.03
C ILE A 11 17.90 -10.88 4.72
N ARG A 12 19.18 -10.51 4.42
CA ARG A 12 20.36 -11.12 5.01
C ARG A 12 20.33 -12.66 4.90
N ASP A 13 20.12 -13.15 3.68
CA ASP A 13 20.10 -14.57 3.34
C ASP A 13 18.94 -15.38 3.97
N SER A 14 17.91 -14.72 4.47
CA SER A 14 16.72 -15.36 5.00
C SER A 14 15.49 -14.95 4.18
N PRO A 15 14.68 -15.91 3.69
CA PRO A 15 13.49 -15.61 2.91
C PRO A 15 12.48 -14.81 3.72
N LEU A 16 11.81 -13.88 3.03
CA LEU A 16 10.68 -13.11 3.53
C LEU A 16 9.40 -13.67 2.95
N PHE A 17 8.43 -13.90 3.79
CA PHE A 17 7.08 -14.19 3.31
C PHE A 17 6.50 -12.93 2.67
N ASN A 18 6.19 -13.01 1.39
CA ASN A 18 5.48 -11.96 0.68
C ASN A 18 3.98 -12.11 0.94
N THR A 19 3.45 -11.35 1.89
CA THR A 19 2.01 -11.27 2.12
C THR A 19 1.43 -10.21 1.19
N ASN A 20 0.99 -10.63 0.01
CA ASN A 20 0.20 -9.76 -0.85
C ASN A 20 -1.20 -9.61 -0.24
N MET A 21 -1.56 -8.41 0.18
CA MET A 21 -2.89 -8.08 0.71
C MET A 21 -3.92 -7.81 -0.40
N GLY A 22 -3.52 -7.96 -1.66
CA GLY A 22 -4.40 -7.76 -2.80
C GLY A 22 -5.30 -8.97 -3.05
N ASN A 23 -6.50 -8.70 -3.57
CA ASN A 23 -7.41 -9.68 -4.13
C ASN A 23 -7.52 -9.44 -5.63
N THR A 24 -7.48 -10.50 -6.44
CA THR A 24 -7.46 -10.44 -7.91
C THR A 24 -8.85 -10.57 -8.54
N ASP A 25 -9.93 -10.59 -7.76
CA ASP A 25 -11.28 -10.65 -8.31
C ASP A 25 -11.60 -9.38 -9.10
N SER A 26 -11.62 -9.49 -10.43
CA SER A 26 -11.79 -8.39 -11.39
C SER A 26 -13.12 -8.41 -12.15
N GLY A 27 -14.07 -9.27 -11.74
CA GLY A 27 -15.42 -9.28 -12.33
C GLY A 27 -16.16 -7.95 -12.14
N ILE A 28 -17.32 -7.77 -12.80
CA ILE A 28 -18.15 -6.55 -12.66
C ILE A 28 -18.47 -6.27 -11.19
N MET A 29 -18.80 -7.32 -10.44
CA MET A 29 -19.02 -7.26 -8.99
C MET A 29 -17.73 -7.50 -8.20
N GLY A 30 -16.59 -7.59 -8.87
CA GLY A 30 -15.32 -7.91 -8.29
C GLY A 30 -14.84 -6.87 -7.29
N GLU A 31 -14.25 -7.36 -6.21
CA GLU A 31 -13.69 -6.56 -5.12
C GLU A 31 -12.16 -6.56 -5.13
N GLY A 32 -11.60 -7.00 -6.25
CA GLY A 32 -10.15 -7.04 -6.41
C GLY A 32 -9.52 -5.70 -6.10
N LYS A 33 -8.52 -5.71 -5.22
CA LYS A 33 -7.77 -4.52 -4.82
C LYS A 33 -6.28 -4.76 -5.00
N ALA A 34 -5.56 -3.73 -5.39
CA ALA A 34 -4.11 -3.77 -5.35
C ALA A 34 -3.66 -3.91 -3.89
N GLY A 35 -2.82 -4.89 -3.62
CA GLY A 35 -2.20 -5.08 -2.31
C GLY A 35 -0.83 -4.42 -2.22
N THR A 36 -0.33 -4.31 -1.01
CA THR A 36 1.06 -3.92 -0.77
C THR A 36 1.96 -5.15 -0.73
N GLU A 37 3.05 -5.12 -1.48
CA GLU A 37 4.06 -6.19 -1.46
C GLU A 37 4.95 -6.09 -0.20
N GLY A 38 5.56 -7.20 0.19
CA GLY A 38 6.38 -7.29 1.40
C GLY A 38 7.57 -6.32 1.46
N ILE A 39 8.07 -5.84 0.30
CA ILE A 39 9.12 -4.81 0.26
C ILE A 39 8.64 -3.46 0.81
N ALA A 40 7.35 -3.17 0.66
CA ALA A 40 6.76 -1.95 1.18
C ALA A 40 6.76 -1.90 2.72
N ASP A 41 6.96 -3.04 3.40
CA ASP A 41 7.04 -3.10 4.86
C ASP A 41 8.34 -2.50 5.42
N PHE A 42 9.35 -2.28 4.58
CA PHE A 42 10.62 -1.71 5.04
C PHE A 42 10.66 -0.20 4.89
N ASN A 43 11.23 0.46 5.89
CA ASN A 43 11.59 1.86 5.75
C ASN A 43 12.77 1.96 4.76
N PRO A 44 12.65 2.72 3.66
CA PRO A 44 13.75 2.91 2.73
C PRO A 44 15.03 3.43 3.38
N GLU A 45 14.91 4.24 4.43
CA GLU A 45 16.07 4.77 5.18
C GLU A 45 16.82 3.69 5.99
N ASP A 46 16.21 2.53 6.23
CA ASP A 46 16.87 1.39 6.90
C ASP A 46 17.65 0.52 5.92
N ILE A 47 17.49 0.73 4.62
CA ILE A 47 18.13 -0.06 3.58
C ILE A 47 19.53 0.48 3.31
N GLU A 48 20.53 -0.40 3.38
CA GLU A 48 21.91 -0.12 3.01
C GLU A 48 22.15 -0.41 1.52
N SER A 49 21.63 -1.56 1.03
CA SER A 49 21.75 -1.94 -0.37
C SER A 49 20.63 -2.91 -0.79
N ILE A 50 20.34 -2.89 -2.09
CA ILE A 50 19.44 -3.85 -2.75
C ILE A 50 20.22 -4.51 -3.88
N SER A 51 20.26 -5.84 -3.90
CA SER A 51 20.87 -6.63 -4.95
C SER A 51 19.82 -7.55 -5.56
N ILE A 52 19.78 -7.61 -6.89
CA ILE A 52 18.84 -8.47 -7.62
C ILE A 52 19.65 -9.59 -8.27
N LEU A 53 19.35 -10.84 -7.88
CA LEU A 53 19.87 -12.02 -8.52
C LEU A 53 18.81 -12.59 -9.45
N SER A 54 19.17 -12.87 -10.69
CA SER A 54 18.26 -13.41 -11.69
C SER A 54 18.73 -14.77 -12.21
N GLY A 55 17.78 -15.57 -12.69
CA GLY A 55 18.06 -16.83 -13.37
C GLY A 55 18.64 -17.93 -12.51
N PRO A 56 19.43 -18.85 -13.11
CA PRO A 56 19.91 -20.07 -12.45
C PRO A 56 20.78 -19.84 -11.22
N SER A 57 21.50 -18.70 -11.14
CA SER A 57 22.33 -18.34 -10.00
C SER A 57 21.51 -18.10 -8.72
N ALA A 58 20.32 -17.53 -8.86
CA ALA A 58 19.41 -17.34 -7.74
C ALA A 58 18.88 -18.69 -7.23
N ALA A 59 18.44 -19.57 -8.13
CA ALA A 59 17.95 -20.90 -7.77
C ALA A 59 19.03 -21.78 -7.13
N ALA A 60 20.28 -21.65 -7.56
CA ALA A 60 21.41 -22.40 -7.00
C ALA A 60 21.72 -22.01 -5.55
N LEU A 61 21.51 -20.73 -5.18
CA LEU A 61 21.79 -20.23 -3.84
C LEU A 61 20.59 -20.33 -2.89
N TYR A 62 19.37 -20.17 -3.40
CA TYR A 62 18.15 -20.00 -2.59
C TYR A 62 17.06 -21.03 -2.87
N GLY A 63 17.36 -22.03 -3.74
CA GLY A 63 16.45 -23.13 -4.02
C GLY A 63 15.40 -22.82 -5.09
N SER A 64 14.40 -23.72 -5.22
CA SER A 64 13.40 -23.67 -6.28
C SER A 64 12.45 -22.46 -6.21
N SER A 65 12.18 -21.91 -5.02
CA SER A 65 11.38 -20.70 -4.84
C SER A 65 12.00 -19.47 -5.50
N ALA A 66 13.32 -19.46 -5.65
CA ALA A 66 14.10 -18.42 -6.29
C ALA A 66 14.27 -18.56 -7.82
N ALA A 67 13.54 -19.49 -8.46
CA ALA A 67 13.68 -19.76 -9.89
C ALA A 67 13.43 -18.53 -10.78
N ASN A 68 12.57 -17.63 -10.35
CA ASN A 68 12.26 -16.37 -11.06
C ASN A 68 13.13 -15.17 -10.60
N GLY A 69 14.10 -15.42 -9.71
CA GLY A 69 14.99 -14.41 -9.16
C GLY A 69 14.81 -14.16 -7.68
N VAL A 70 15.78 -13.44 -7.10
CA VAL A 70 15.80 -13.05 -5.69
C VAL A 70 16.13 -11.57 -5.57
N VAL A 71 15.40 -10.87 -4.72
CA VAL A 71 15.74 -9.52 -4.27
C VAL A 71 16.37 -9.61 -2.88
N LEU A 72 17.65 -9.31 -2.79
CA LEU A 72 18.40 -9.28 -1.55
C LEU A 72 18.41 -7.88 -0.96
N ILE A 73 17.86 -7.72 0.23
CA ILE A 73 17.83 -6.45 0.94
C ILE A 73 18.85 -6.51 2.10
N THR A 74 19.83 -5.66 2.05
CA THR A 74 20.76 -5.46 3.18
C THR A 74 20.31 -4.23 3.96
N THR A 75 20.05 -4.41 5.24
CA THR A 75 19.64 -3.32 6.12
C THR A 75 20.82 -2.73 6.87
N LYS A 76 20.78 -1.42 7.14
CA LYS A 76 21.81 -0.69 7.88
C LYS A 76 22.09 -1.33 9.24
N LYS A 77 23.34 -1.24 9.66
CA LYS A 77 23.82 -1.64 11.00
C LYS A 77 24.25 -0.40 11.77
N GLY A 78 24.42 -0.54 13.07
CA GLY A 78 25.12 0.45 13.87
C GLY A 78 26.56 0.63 13.37
N GLN A 79 27.10 1.80 13.53
CA GLN A 79 28.47 2.14 13.14
C GLN A 79 29.28 2.52 14.38
N GLU A 80 30.58 2.21 14.36
CA GLU A 80 31.49 2.69 15.37
C GLU A 80 31.55 4.22 15.36
N GLY A 81 31.42 4.84 16.54
CA GLY A 81 31.51 6.28 16.68
C GLY A 81 30.47 6.87 17.65
N LYS A 82 30.49 8.20 17.71
CA LYS A 82 29.51 8.95 18.51
C LYS A 82 28.11 8.76 17.95
N LEU A 83 27.12 9.00 18.80
CA LEU A 83 25.72 8.98 18.40
C LEU A 83 25.47 9.89 17.18
N GLN A 84 25.00 9.28 16.12
CA GLN A 84 24.54 9.95 14.90
C GLN A 84 23.02 9.88 14.86
N ILE A 85 22.40 11.02 14.67
CA ILE A 85 20.95 11.14 14.52
C ILE A 85 20.68 11.72 13.14
N SER A 86 19.82 11.06 12.36
CA SER A 86 19.39 11.55 11.07
C SER A 86 17.87 11.62 11.02
N PHE A 87 17.35 12.77 10.56
CA PHE A 87 15.94 12.96 10.30
C PHE A 87 15.72 13.23 8.82
N SER A 88 14.81 12.49 8.22
CA SER A 88 14.38 12.65 6.84
C SER A 88 12.88 12.91 6.79
N SER A 89 12.46 13.86 5.97
CA SER A 89 11.05 14.18 5.74
C SER A 89 10.81 14.40 4.27
N SER A 90 9.83 13.70 3.71
CA SER A 90 9.40 13.83 2.32
C SER A 90 7.92 14.16 2.26
N SER A 91 7.57 15.12 1.43
CA SER A 91 6.19 15.53 1.17
C SER A 91 5.92 15.50 -0.32
N GLU A 92 4.90 14.75 -0.71
CA GLU A 92 4.48 14.61 -2.11
C GLU A 92 3.02 15.02 -2.26
N PHE A 93 2.72 15.72 -3.34
CA PHE A 93 1.37 16.14 -3.71
C PHE A 93 1.06 15.63 -5.11
N SER A 94 -0.02 14.89 -5.25
CA SER A 94 -0.44 14.28 -6.52
C SER A 94 -1.80 14.79 -6.97
N LYS A 95 -1.94 14.98 -8.28
CA LYS A 95 -3.20 15.36 -8.92
C LYS A 95 -3.44 14.52 -10.16
N ALA A 96 -4.70 14.29 -10.50
CA ALA A 96 -5.06 13.72 -11.78
C ALA A 96 -4.52 14.63 -12.90
N TYR A 97 -3.64 14.11 -13.76
CA TYR A 97 -2.96 14.89 -14.79
C TYR A 97 -3.60 14.69 -16.16
N MET A 98 -3.73 13.47 -16.60
CA MET A 98 -4.25 13.12 -17.92
C MET A 98 -5.56 12.34 -17.75
N MET A 99 -6.59 12.78 -18.44
CA MET A 99 -7.93 12.20 -18.39
C MET A 99 -8.45 12.05 -19.82
N PRO A 100 -9.33 11.06 -20.10
CA PRO A 100 -10.05 11.00 -21.36
C PRO A 100 -10.88 12.27 -21.58
N GLU A 101 -10.92 12.74 -22.81
CA GLU A 101 -11.82 13.81 -23.19
C GLU A 101 -13.23 13.26 -23.40
N PHE A 102 -14.21 13.95 -22.83
CA PHE A 102 -15.61 13.58 -22.93
C PHE A 102 -16.37 14.60 -23.78
N GLN A 103 -17.36 14.13 -24.53
CA GLN A 103 -18.31 15.02 -25.16
C GLN A 103 -19.18 15.69 -24.08
N ASN A 104 -19.52 16.96 -24.26
CA ASN A 104 -20.32 17.75 -23.32
C ASN A 104 -21.50 18.46 -24.00
N THR A 105 -21.81 18.10 -25.24
CA THR A 105 -22.80 18.78 -26.07
C THR A 105 -24.16 18.11 -26.00
N TYR A 106 -24.19 16.78 -25.88
CA TYR A 106 -25.40 15.98 -25.83
C TYR A 106 -25.60 15.40 -24.43
N GLY A 107 -26.85 15.41 -23.96
CA GLY A 107 -27.24 14.81 -22.69
C GLY A 107 -27.56 13.33 -22.82
N ASN A 108 -28.02 12.74 -21.73
CA ASN A 108 -28.59 11.40 -21.68
C ASN A 108 -30.12 11.46 -21.73
N LYS A 109 -30.76 10.33 -21.97
CA LYS A 109 -32.18 10.14 -21.63
C LYS A 109 -32.30 9.94 -20.13
N GLU A 110 -33.42 10.35 -19.56
CA GLU A 110 -33.66 10.21 -18.12
C GLU A 110 -33.36 8.80 -17.62
N GLY A 111 -32.57 8.69 -16.60
CA GLY A 111 -32.18 7.44 -15.98
C GLY A 111 -31.13 6.61 -16.73
N MET A 112 -30.65 7.04 -17.89
CA MET A 112 -29.68 6.29 -18.72
C MET A 112 -28.29 6.86 -18.60
N PHE A 113 -27.27 6.01 -18.86
CA PHE A 113 -25.86 6.42 -18.88
C PHE A 113 -25.41 7.05 -20.19
N GLU A 114 -25.94 6.56 -21.31
CA GLU A 114 -25.47 6.95 -22.63
C GLU A 114 -25.78 8.41 -22.92
N SER A 115 -24.77 9.22 -23.05
CA SER A 115 -24.86 10.65 -23.34
C SER A 115 -24.96 10.95 -24.84
N TRP A 116 -25.92 10.29 -25.53
CA TRP A 116 -26.26 10.43 -26.95
C TRP A 116 -27.73 10.78 -27.13
N GLY A 117 -28.31 11.49 -26.16
CA GLY A 117 -29.66 12.00 -26.19
C GLY A 117 -29.76 13.36 -26.89
N ASP A 118 -30.67 14.21 -26.41
CA ASP A 118 -30.92 15.51 -27.00
C ASP A 118 -29.73 16.47 -26.78
N LYS A 119 -29.58 17.42 -27.70
CA LYS A 119 -28.58 18.47 -27.57
C LYS A 119 -28.92 19.36 -26.38
N LEU A 120 -27.96 19.53 -25.49
CA LEU A 120 -28.06 20.39 -24.31
C LEU A 120 -28.17 21.86 -24.72
N ALA A 121 -28.99 22.62 -24.01
CA ALA A 121 -29.10 24.08 -24.20
C ALA A 121 -27.76 24.79 -23.92
N ARG A 122 -26.97 24.24 -23.02
CA ARG A 122 -25.59 24.64 -22.73
C ARG A 122 -24.75 23.39 -22.56
N PRO A 123 -23.48 23.38 -23.03
CA PRO A 123 -22.57 22.27 -22.78
C PRO A 123 -22.43 22.01 -21.27
N ASN A 124 -22.37 20.73 -20.90
CA ASN A 124 -22.09 20.35 -19.52
C ASN A 124 -20.65 20.76 -19.15
N SER A 125 -20.46 21.32 -17.95
CA SER A 125 -19.17 21.76 -17.44
C SER A 125 -18.45 20.71 -16.57
N TYR A 126 -19.11 19.57 -16.31
CA TYR A 126 -18.53 18.52 -15.48
C TYR A 126 -17.23 17.96 -16.05
N ASP A 127 -16.17 18.02 -15.25
CA ASP A 127 -14.90 17.41 -15.53
C ASP A 127 -14.47 16.56 -14.31
N PRO A 128 -14.42 15.23 -14.43
CA PRO A 128 -14.04 14.35 -13.32
C PRO A 128 -12.71 14.76 -12.65
N LYS A 129 -11.80 15.34 -13.44
CA LYS A 129 -10.49 15.76 -12.94
C LYS A 129 -10.57 16.83 -11.86
N SER A 130 -11.44 17.83 -12.04
CA SER A 130 -11.60 18.95 -11.10
C SER A 130 -12.72 18.71 -10.08
N ASP A 131 -13.77 17.97 -10.45
CA ASP A 131 -15.02 17.93 -9.70
C ASP A 131 -15.13 16.72 -8.77
N PHE A 132 -14.40 15.62 -9.09
CA PHE A 132 -14.41 14.40 -8.30
C PHE A 132 -13.09 14.16 -7.56
N PHE A 133 -11.94 14.28 -8.24
CA PHE A 133 -10.66 13.95 -7.63
C PHE A 133 -10.16 15.04 -6.71
N ASN A 134 -9.57 14.63 -5.60
CA ASN A 134 -8.86 15.49 -4.64
C ASN A 134 -7.38 15.64 -5.03
N THR A 135 -6.68 16.52 -4.32
CA THR A 135 -5.23 16.48 -4.28
C THR A 135 -4.79 15.38 -3.33
N GLY A 136 -4.09 14.38 -3.85
CA GLY A 136 -3.45 13.36 -3.04
C GLY A 136 -2.25 13.94 -2.28
N THR A 137 -2.00 13.41 -1.09
CA THR A 137 -0.85 13.81 -0.25
C THR A 137 -0.15 12.58 0.26
N ASN A 138 1.19 12.62 0.33
CA ASN A 138 1.98 11.56 0.93
C ASN A 138 3.10 12.20 1.77
N PHE A 139 3.07 11.96 3.08
CA PHE A 139 4.06 12.44 4.03
C PHE A 139 4.83 11.25 4.60
N ILE A 140 6.13 11.24 4.40
CA ILE A 140 7.03 10.21 4.95
C ILE A 140 8.03 10.90 5.86
N ASN A 141 8.05 10.51 7.13
CA ASN A 141 9.00 11.01 8.11
C ASN A 141 9.78 9.84 8.69
N SER A 142 11.09 9.98 8.80
CA SER A 142 11.97 8.96 9.35
C SER A 142 13.01 9.57 10.26
N LEU A 143 13.20 8.94 11.40
CA LEU A 143 14.28 9.24 12.36
C LEU A 143 15.13 8.00 12.52
N THR A 144 16.44 8.12 12.30
CA THR A 144 17.40 7.04 12.49
C THR A 144 18.48 7.43 13.51
N LEU A 145 18.89 6.45 14.28
CA LEU A 145 19.93 6.55 15.30
C LEU A 145 20.98 5.49 15.02
N SER A 146 22.26 5.88 15.04
CA SER A 146 23.39 4.96 14.90
C SER A 146 24.47 5.35 15.89
N THR A 147 24.98 4.39 16.64
CA THR A 147 26.06 4.59 17.60
C THR A 147 26.80 3.27 17.85
N GLY A 148 28.02 3.34 18.35
CA GLY A 148 28.69 2.14 18.78
C GLY A 148 30.17 2.30 19.10
N THR A 149 30.70 1.22 19.67
CA THR A 149 32.12 0.94 19.84
C THR A 149 32.54 -0.16 18.87
N LYS A 150 33.82 -0.55 18.86
CA LYS A 150 34.29 -1.72 18.10
C LYS A 150 33.52 -2.99 18.49
N GLN A 151 33.20 -3.14 19.78
CA GLN A 151 32.60 -4.35 20.34
C GLN A 151 31.07 -4.33 20.33
N ASN A 152 30.41 -3.16 20.25
CA ASN A 152 28.97 -3.07 20.32
C ASN A 152 28.46 -1.92 19.46
N GLN A 153 27.60 -2.22 18.47
CA GLN A 153 27.05 -1.26 17.53
C GLN A 153 25.54 -1.39 17.52
N THR A 154 24.85 -0.26 17.64
CA THR A 154 23.40 -0.20 17.68
C THR A 154 22.88 0.74 16.58
N PHE A 155 21.88 0.28 15.87
CA PHE A 155 21.07 1.05 14.96
C PHE A 155 19.61 1.00 15.41
N ALA A 156 18.90 2.10 15.39
CA ALA A 156 17.48 2.16 15.61
C ALA A 156 16.83 3.14 14.64
N SER A 157 15.61 2.85 14.23
CA SER A 157 14.82 3.74 13.38
C SER A 157 13.34 3.71 13.74
N VAL A 158 12.68 4.82 13.48
CA VAL A 158 11.23 4.94 13.45
C VAL A 158 10.84 5.72 12.23
N SER A 159 9.82 5.26 11.50
CA SER A 159 9.28 6.00 10.37
C SER A 159 7.76 5.94 10.34
N SER A 160 7.15 7.02 9.87
CA SER A 160 5.72 7.11 9.61
C SER A 160 5.47 7.49 8.15
N THR A 161 4.50 6.85 7.54
CA THR A 161 3.96 7.21 6.23
C THR A 161 2.48 7.51 6.41
N ASN A 162 2.04 8.71 6.03
CA ASN A 162 0.65 9.12 6.06
C ASN A 162 0.26 9.59 4.66
N SER A 163 -0.63 8.87 4.01
CA SER A 163 -1.02 9.12 2.63
C SER A 163 -2.53 9.24 2.48
N LYS A 164 -2.96 10.20 1.70
CA LYS A 164 -4.34 10.33 1.21
C LYS A 164 -4.32 10.25 -0.30
N GLY A 165 -5.12 9.37 -0.87
CA GLY A 165 -5.23 9.23 -2.31
C GLY A 165 -6.02 10.37 -2.96
N ILE A 166 -5.99 10.40 -4.29
CA ILE A 166 -6.78 11.37 -5.06
C ILE A 166 -8.29 11.03 -5.05
N VAL A 167 -8.67 9.79 -4.80
CA VAL A 167 -10.07 9.37 -4.65
C VAL A 167 -10.58 9.76 -3.27
N PRO A 168 -11.80 10.32 -3.15
CA PRO A 168 -12.36 10.69 -1.85
C PRO A 168 -12.34 9.55 -0.83
N ASN A 169 -12.03 9.86 0.44
CA ASN A 169 -12.01 8.94 1.58
C ASN A 169 -11.04 7.74 1.45
N ASN A 170 -10.02 7.86 0.62
CA ASN A 170 -8.94 6.87 0.51
C ASN A 170 -7.74 7.30 1.35
N SER A 171 -7.19 6.40 2.16
CA SER A 171 -5.98 6.68 2.96
C SER A 171 -5.12 5.43 3.15
N TYR A 172 -3.85 5.68 3.44
CA TYR A 172 -2.86 4.68 3.78
C TYR A 172 -1.95 5.24 4.86
N ASP A 173 -1.89 4.54 5.99
CA ASP A 173 -1.05 4.89 7.12
C ASP A 173 -0.12 3.72 7.47
N ARG A 174 1.15 4.02 7.75
CA ARG A 174 2.12 3.02 8.17
C ARG A 174 3.08 3.58 9.20
N LEU A 175 3.35 2.77 10.23
CA LEU A 175 4.37 3.01 11.24
C LEU A 175 5.36 1.84 11.20
N ASN A 176 6.65 2.16 11.11
CA ASN A 176 7.73 1.19 11.19
C ASN A 176 8.61 1.53 12.41
N PHE A 177 9.03 0.51 13.10
CA PHE A 177 10.05 0.58 14.12
C PHE A 177 11.07 -0.53 13.87
N THR A 178 12.36 -0.19 13.90
CA THR A 178 13.45 -1.16 13.75
C THR A 178 14.53 -0.87 14.77
N ILE A 179 15.03 -1.94 15.40
CA ILE A 179 16.23 -1.89 16.24
C ILE A 179 17.16 -3.04 15.88
N ARG A 180 18.44 -2.76 15.84
CA ARG A 180 19.49 -3.75 15.58
C ARG A 180 20.69 -3.50 16.48
N ASN A 181 21.25 -4.59 16.97
CA ASN A 181 22.49 -4.56 17.74
C ASN A 181 23.43 -5.66 17.23
N THR A 182 24.66 -5.30 17.01
CA THR A 182 25.74 -6.25 16.74
C THR A 182 26.76 -6.11 17.83
N ALA A 183 27.04 -7.20 18.56
CA ALA A 183 28.00 -7.24 19.64
C ALA A 183 29.04 -8.32 19.40
N THR A 184 30.32 -8.01 19.72
CA THR A 184 31.45 -8.93 19.63
C THR A 184 32.04 -9.14 21.00
N PHE A 185 32.42 -10.38 21.30
CA PHE A 185 32.91 -10.83 22.56
C PHE A 185 34.16 -11.74 22.36
N LEU A 186 34.89 -12.07 23.41
CA LEU A 186 36.00 -13.03 23.42
C LEU A 186 37.09 -12.67 22.39
N ASP A 187 37.56 -11.43 22.41
CA ASP A 187 38.56 -10.93 21.45
C ASP A 187 38.13 -11.17 19.98
N ASP A 188 36.93 -10.71 19.65
CA ASP A 188 36.34 -10.79 18.33
C ASP A 188 36.03 -12.22 17.81
N LYS A 189 36.10 -13.23 18.68
CA LYS A 189 35.78 -14.61 18.31
C LYS A 189 34.30 -14.92 18.32
N LEU A 190 33.52 -14.26 19.15
CA LEU A 190 32.07 -14.47 19.23
C LEU A 190 31.31 -13.20 18.78
N GLN A 191 30.53 -13.32 17.75
CA GLN A 191 29.66 -12.23 17.29
C GLN A 191 28.19 -12.62 17.50
N LEU A 192 27.43 -11.72 18.11
CA LEU A 192 26.00 -11.78 18.28
C LEU A 192 25.34 -10.65 17.46
N ASP A 193 24.33 -10.98 16.64
CA ASP A 193 23.56 -10.06 15.82
C ASP A 193 22.10 -10.20 16.20
N LEU A 194 21.52 -9.15 16.76
CA LEU A 194 20.13 -9.09 17.18
C LEU A 194 19.38 -8.07 16.32
N GLY A 195 18.17 -8.40 15.93
CA GLY A 195 17.29 -7.45 15.24
C GLY A 195 15.84 -7.69 15.61
N ALA A 196 15.12 -6.60 15.79
CA ALA A 196 13.67 -6.61 15.93
C ALA A 196 13.08 -5.49 15.08
N SER A 197 11.97 -5.79 14.41
CA SER A 197 11.22 -4.81 13.63
C SER A 197 9.72 -5.02 13.85
N TYR A 198 9.00 -3.92 13.92
CA TYR A 198 7.55 -3.88 14.02
C TYR A 198 7.00 -2.98 12.91
N VAL A 199 5.98 -3.46 12.23
CA VAL A 199 5.26 -2.71 11.21
C VAL A 199 3.79 -2.73 11.57
N LYS A 200 3.16 -1.56 11.65
CA LYS A 200 1.72 -1.40 11.68
C LYS A 200 1.29 -0.63 10.44
N GLN A 201 0.34 -1.18 9.71
CA GLN A 201 -0.19 -0.59 8.48
C GLN A 201 -1.71 -0.63 8.53
N GLU A 202 -2.32 0.46 8.07
CA GLU A 202 -3.75 0.55 7.83
C GLU A 202 -3.97 1.13 6.43
N ASP A 203 -4.76 0.46 5.62
CA ASP A 203 -5.27 1.01 4.37
C ASP A 203 -6.79 1.06 4.39
N LYS A 204 -7.33 2.17 3.91
CA LYS A 204 -8.77 2.44 3.87
C LYS A 204 -9.22 2.76 2.47
N ASN A 205 -10.26 2.07 2.02
CA ASN A 205 -10.93 2.31 0.75
C ASN A 205 -9.99 2.30 -0.46
N MET A 206 -9.04 1.36 -0.51
CA MET A 206 -8.28 1.12 -1.71
C MET A 206 -9.22 0.85 -2.88
N VAL A 207 -8.96 1.49 -4.02
CA VAL A 207 -9.84 1.44 -5.18
C VAL A 207 -9.98 0.01 -5.68
N SER A 208 -11.23 -0.46 -5.82
CA SER A 208 -11.55 -1.77 -6.34
C SER A 208 -11.31 -1.82 -7.86
N GLN A 209 -10.92 -2.98 -8.38
CA GLN A 209 -10.77 -3.23 -9.82
C GLN A 209 -12.11 -3.48 -10.51
N GLY A 210 -13.13 -3.98 -9.78
CA GLY A 210 -14.47 -4.23 -10.31
C GLY A 210 -15.26 -2.93 -10.52
N GLN A 211 -16.23 -2.99 -11.40
CA GLN A 211 -17.02 -1.81 -11.77
C GLN A 211 -17.94 -1.32 -10.66
N TYR A 212 -18.67 -2.25 -10.03
CA TYR A 212 -19.71 -1.93 -9.05
C TYR A 212 -19.19 -1.18 -7.81
N TRP A 213 -18.01 -1.55 -7.33
CA TRP A 213 -17.40 -0.98 -6.13
C TRP A 213 -16.33 0.09 -6.41
N ASN A 214 -16.20 0.50 -7.67
CA ASN A 214 -15.18 1.45 -8.08
C ASN A 214 -15.76 2.84 -8.30
N PRO A 215 -15.56 3.79 -7.37
CA PRO A 215 -16.12 5.14 -7.50
C PRO A 215 -15.54 5.90 -8.70
N VAL A 216 -14.35 5.53 -9.17
CA VAL A 216 -13.71 6.17 -10.32
C VAL A 216 -14.50 5.90 -11.60
N ILE A 217 -14.93 4.64 -11.80
CA ILE A 217 -15.74 4.27 -12.99
C ILE A 217 -17.05 5.02 -12.98
N SER A 218 -17.75 5.09 -11.85
CA SER A 218 -19.01 5.83 -11.74
C SER A 218 -18.84 7.33 -12.01
N ALA A 219 -17.75 7.93 -11.55
CA ALA A 219 -17.43 9.32 -11.85
C ALA A 219 -17.17 9.54 -13.35
N TYR A 220 -16.45 8.61 -14.01
CA TYR A 220 -16.19 8.69 -15.45
C TYR A 220 -17.47 8.50 -16.30
N LEU A 221 -18.30 7.54 -15.94
CA LEU A 221 -19.54 7.20 -16.65
C LEU A 221 -20.69 8.15 -16.31
N PHE A 222 -20.48 9.15 -15.47
CA PHE A 222 -21.55 10.08 -15.08
C PHE A 222 -22.16 10.78 -16.31
N PRO A 223 -23.49 10.69 -16.50
CA PRO A 223 -24.16 11.17 -17.70
C PRO A 223 -24.07 12.68 -17.86
N ARG A 224 -23.97 13.14 -19.10
CA ARG A 224 -23.78 14.57 -19.41
C ARG A 224 -25.04 15.42 -19.33
N GLY A 225 -26.21 14.81 -19.19
CA GLY A 225 -27.47 15.53 -18.95
C GLY A 225 -27.79 15.79 -17.49
N GLU A 226 -27.05 15.17 -16.58
CA GLU A 226 -27.28 15.27 -15.13
C GLU A 226 -26.32 16.27 -14.47
N ASP A 227 -26.72 16.79 -13.30
CA ASP A 227 -25.90 17.68 -12.50
C ASP A 227 -25.02 16.88 -11.51
N PHE A 228 -23.71 16.97 -11.67
CA PHE A 228 -22.78 16.27 -10.78
C PHE A 228 -22.80 16.85 -9.35
N GLU A 229 -23.14 18.10 -9.16
CA GLU A 229 -23.24 18.70 -7.82
C GLU A 229 -24.39 18.07 -7.00
N ASP A 230 -25.50 17.70 -7.66
CA ASP A 230 -26.64 17.07 -6.97
C ASP A 230 -26.29 15.72 -6.35
N ILE A 231 -25.39 14.94 -6.97
CA ILE A 231 -24.99 13.63 -6.44
C ILE A 231 -23.98 13.72 -5.29
N LYS A 232 -23.42 14.88 -5.00
CA LYS A 232 -22.63 15.09 -3.78
C LYS A 232 -23.47 14.94 -2.51
N THR A 233 -24.79 15.21 -2.61
CA THR A 233 -25.78 14.80 -1.61
C THR A 233 -26.13 13.32 -1.86
N PHE A 234 -25.16 12.46 -1.58
CA PHE A 234 -25.17 11.05 -2.02
C PHE A 234 -26.15 10.16 -1.25
N GLU A 235 -26.79 10.66 -0.21
CA GLU A 235 -27.81 9.93 0.56
C GLU A 235 -29.05 10.80 0.76
N ARG A 236 -30.21 10.13 0.73
CA ARG A 236 -31.52 10.73 1.02
C ARG A 236 -32.31 9.81 1.95
N TYR A 237 -33.08 10.41 2.86
CA TYR A 237 -33.87 9.62 3.81
C TYR A 237 -35.11 9.02 3.13
N ASP A 238 -35.23 7.70 3.18
CA ASP A 238 -36.40 6.96 2.73
C ASP A 238 -37.36 6.76 3.91
N GLN A 239 -38.49 7.44 3.87
CA GLN A 239 -39.53 7.34 4.91
C GLN A 239 -40.17 5.97 5.02
N SER A 240 -40.24 5.22 3.92
CA SER A 240 -40.86 3.89 3.90
C SER A 240 -39.99 2.85 4.60
N ARG A 241 -38.68 2.99 4.47
CA ARG A 241 -37.70 2.09 5.07
C ARG A 241 -37.13 2.62 6.38
N ASN A 242 -37.38 3.88 6.71
CA ASN A 242 -36.89 4.58 7.90
C ASN A 242 -35.36 4.58 8.02
N ILE A 243 -34.64 4.67 6.89
CA ILE A 243 -33.17 4.71 6.80
C ILE A 243 -32.71 5.69 5.73
N PRO A 244 -31.48 6.23 5.82
CA PRO A 244 -30.83 6.86 4.67
C PRO A 244 -30.48 5.80 3.62
N ILE A 245 -30.81 6.10 2.37
CA ILE A 245 -30.48 5.26 1.21
C ILE A 245 -29.64 6.06 0.22
N GLN A 246 -28.98 5.36 -0.68
CA GLN A 246 -28.23 5.97 -1.77
C GLN A 246 -29.13 6.83 -2.65
N TYR A 247 -28.70 8.04 -2.94
CA TYR A 247 -29.24 8.84 -4.02
C TYR A 247 -28.38 8.66 -5.28
N TRP A 248 -29.01 8.12 -6.32
CA TRP A 248 -28.40 7.92 -7.63
C TRP A 248 -29.46 8.10 -8.72
N PRO A 249 -29.32 9.11 -9.61
CA PRO A 249 -30.34 9.41 -10.60
C PRO A 249 -30.40 8.41 -11.76
N ILE A 250 -29.46 7.47 -11.83
CA ILE A 250 -29.36 6.52 -12.92
C ILE A 250 -30.12 5.24 -12.56
N ALA A 251 -31.14 4.91 -13.33
CA ALA A 251 -31.94 3.71 -13.16
C ALA A 251 -31.39 2.51 -13.95
N ASP A 252 -30.50 2.75 -14.91
CA ASP A 252 -29.93 1.71 -15.76
C ASP A 252 -28.97 0.81 -14.98
N ALA A 253 -29.37 -0.43 -14.79
CA ALA A 253 -28.60 -1.45 -14.11
C ALA A 253 -27.51 -2.10 -14.99
N THR A 254 -27.43 -1.75 -16.30
CA THR A 254 -26.54 -2.40 -17.26
C THR A 254 -25.07 -2.33 -16.83
N TYR A 255 -24.65 -1.22 -16.30
CA TYR A 255 -23.28 -1.01 -15.87
C TYR A 255 -23.06 -1.26 -14.37
N GLY A 256 -24.13 -1.52 -13.59
CA GLY A 256 -24.03 -1.82 -12.17
C GLY A 256 -23.30 -0.75 -11.35
N SER A 257 -23.37 0.52 -11.76
CA SER A 257 -22.64 1.59 -11.06
C SER A 257 -23.47 2.20 -9.93
N GLN A 258 -22.79 2.79 -8.97
CA GLN A 258 -23.35 3.45 -7.81
C GLN A 258 -22.90 4.91 -7.75
N ASN A 259 -23.56 5.72 -6.94
CA ASN A 259 -23.06 7.04 -6.63
C ASN A 259 -21.61 6.94 -6.11
N PRO A 260 -20.63 7.63 -6.74
CA PRO A 260 -19.22 7.52 -6.36
C PRO A 260 -18.94 7.97 -4.91
N TYR A 261 -19.70 8.93 -4.40
CA TYR A 261 -19.59 9.39 -3.01
C TYR A 261 -20.22 8.39 -2.04
N TRP A 262 -21.34 7.73 -2.40
CA TRP A 262 -21.88 6.63 -1.62
C TRP A 262 -20.86 5.50 -1.49
N THR A 263 -20.27 5.09 -2.61
CA THR A 263 -19.21 4.07 -2.60
C THR A 263 -18.03 4.48 -1.71
N ALA A 264 -17.60 5.74 -1.78
CA ALA A 264 -16.47 6.23 -0.99
C ALA A 264 -16.77 6.37 0.52
N TYR A 265 -18.03 6.69 0.90
CA TYR A 265 -18.35 7.06 2.28
C TYR A 265 -19.28 6.08 3.01
N ARG A 266 -19.95 5.17 2.30
CA ARG A 266 -20.89 4.20 2.87
C ARG A 266 -20.52 2.74 2.60
N ASN A 267 -19.48 2.54 1.80
CA ASN A 267 -18.92 1.25 1.48
C ASN A 267 -17.46 1.23 1.92
N ILE A 268 -17.27 1.13 3.22
CA ILE A 268 -15.96 1.30 3.83
C ILE A 268 -15.26 -0.05 3.94
N ALA A 269 -14.07 -0.15 3.40
CA ALA A 269 -13.20 -1.31 3.53
C ALA A 269 -11.87 -0.88 4.14
N THR A 270 -11.47 -1.55 5.22
CA THR A 270 -10.24 -1.29 5.95
C THR A 270 -9.44 -2.58 6.06
N ASN A 271 -8.15 -2.52 5.73
CA ASN A 271 -7.19 -3.57 6.04
C ASN A 271 -6.23 -3.05 7.10
N GLU A 272 -6.09 -3.80 8.18
CA GLU A 272 -5.06 -3.58 9.19
C GLU A 272 -4.05 -4.71 9.13
N LYS A 273 -2.76 -4.37 9.11
CA LYS A 273 -1.66 -5.32 9.17
C LYS A 273 -0.73 -4.96 10.31
N SER A 274 -0.41 -5.96 11.13
CA SER A 274 0.65 -5.90 12.13
C SER A 274 1.66 -7.00 11.84
N ARG A 275 2.94 -6.65 11.72
CA ARG A 275 4.02 -7.59 11.44
C ARG A 275 5.14 -7.43 12.46
N TYR A 276 5.55 -8.53 13.02
CA TYR A 276 6.63 -8.63 13.97
C TYR A 276 7.74 -9.47 13.37
N MET A 277 8.93 -8.93 13.26
CA MET A 277 10.10 -9.65 12.78
C MET A 277 11.17 -9.62 13.84
N PHE A 278 11.72 -10.78 14.13
CA PHE A 278 12.81 -10.94 15.08
C PHE A 278 13.90 -11.83 14.48
N ASN A 279 15.15 -11.45 14.62
CA ASN A 279 16.28 -12.23 14.16
C ASN A 279 17.40 -12.27 15.19
N VAL A 280 18.01 -13.43 15.33
CA VAL A 280 19.20 -13.68 16.12
C VAL A 280 20.20 -14.39 15.25
N GLY A 281 21.41 -13.86 15.17
CA GLY A 281 22.56 -14.50 14.53
C GLY A 281 23.68 -14.67 15.54
N LEU A 282 24.27 -15.84 15.59
CA LEU A 282 25.45 -16.15 16.40
C LEU A 282 26.53 -16.70 15.49
N SER A 283 27.71 -16.16 15.56
CA SER A 283 28.91 -16.63 14.85
C SER A 283 30.07 -16.78 15.81
N TYR A 284 30.67 -17.95 15.83
CA TYR A 284 31.79 -18.26 16.68
C TYR A 284 33.00 -18.76 15.89
N LYS A 285 34.10 -18.01 15.96
CA LYS A 285 35.37 -18.37 15.34
C LYS A 285 36.11 -19.32 16.25
N ILE A 286 36.06 -20.62 15.92
CA ILE A 286 36.69 -21.68 16.71
C ILE A 286 38.20 -21.65 16.51
N THR A 287 38.62 -21.56 15.23
CA THR A 287 40.03 -21.42 14.82
C THR A 287 40.12 -20.41 13.68
N ASP A 288 41.30 -20.10 13.15
CA ASP A 288 41.46 -19.19 12.01
C ASP A 288 40.86 -19.74 10.71
N TRP A 289 40.69 -21.05 10.61
CA TRP A 289 40.15 -21.73 9.44
C TRP A 289 38.74 -22.29 9.67
N MET A 290 38.20 -22.24 10.89
CA MET A 290 36.88 -22.81 11.20
C MET A 290 35.99 -21.83 11.94
N ASN A 291 34.84 -21.55 11.36
CA ASN A 291 33.79 -20.70 11.93
C ASN A 291 32.49 -21.48 12.02
N LEU A 292 31.81 -21.40 13.16
CA LEU A 292 30.43 -21.93 13.34
C LEU A 292 29.47 -20.77 13.41
N ALA A 293 28.44 -20.79 12.56
CA ALA A 293 27.38 -19.78 12.56
C ALA A 293 26.01 -20.40 12.60
N GLY A 294 25.10 -19.80 13.36
CA GLY A 294 23.69 -20.16 13.44
C GLY A 294 22.83 -18.91 13.37
N ARG A 295 21.67 -19.03 12.73
CA ARG A 295 20.69 -17.94 12.65
C ARG A 295 19.30 -18.47 12.96
N TYR A 296 18.56 -17.68 13.70
CA TYR A 296 17.14 -17.89 13.95
C TYR A 296 16.36 -16.64 13.55
N ARG A 297 15.23 -16.84 12.91
CA ARG A 297 14.32 -15.77 12.53
C ARG A 297 12.88 -16.16 12.85
N MET A 298 12.13 -15.18 13.35
CA MET A 298 10.70 -15.23 13.50
C MET A 298 10.08 -14.08 12.67
N ASP A 299 9.05 -14.39 11.93
CA ASP A 299 8.29 -13.43 11.13
C ASP A 299 6.80 -13.78 11.31
N ASP A 300 6.10 -12.95 12.06
CA ASP A 300 4.69 -13.12 12.37
C ASP A 300 3.89 -11.96 11.80
N THR A 301 2.87 -12.28 11.02
CA THR A 301 2.04 -11.29 10.35
C THR A 301 0.57 -11.56 10.65
N HIS A 302 -0.08 -10.58 11.24
CA HIS A 302 -1.53 -10.57 11.46
C HIS A 302 -2.18 -9.55 10.52
N VAL A 303 -3.19 -10.01 9.76
CA VAL A 303 -3.97 -9.17 8.84
C VAL A 303 -5.44 -9.29 9.22
N GLN A 304 -6.09 -8.13 9.39
CA GLN A 304 -7.51 -8.03 9.63
C GLN A 304 -8.15 -7.20 8.53
N PHE A 305 -9.14 -7.78 7.87
CA PHE A 305 -9.99 -7.10 6.90
C PHE A 305 -11.36 -6.84 7.50
N GLU A 306 -11.82 -5.60 7.45
CA GLU A 306 -13.17 -5.21 7.82
C GLU A 306 -13.85 -4.51 6.66
N ARG A 307 -15.11 -4.86 6.41
CA ARG A 307 -15.95 -4.19 5.44
C ARG A 307 -17.31 -3.83 6.03
N LYS A 308 -17.69 -2.57 5.86
CA LYS A 308 -18.99 -2.02 6.28
C LYS A 308 -19.74 -1.56 5.05
N VAL A 309 -20.83 -2.21 4.72
CA VAL A 309 -21.72 -1.86 3.62
C VAL A 309 -23.04 -1.39 4.19
N TYR A 310 -23.42 -0.17 3.86
CA TYR A 310 -24.70 0.38 4.29
C TYR A 310 -25.83 -0.12 3.40
N ALA A 311 -27.01 -0.30 3.99
CA ALA A 311 -28.21 -0.66 3.24
C ALA A 311 -28.61 0.46 2.27
N THR A 312 -29.02 0.10 1.05
CA THR A 312 -29.43 1.01 -0.02
C THR A 312 -30.75 0.57 -0.64
#